data_2602cdb0508fc7c3638776395c8cbb1a
#
_entry.id   2602cdb0508fc7c3638776395c8cbb1a
#
_cell.length_a   1.000
_cell.length_b   1.000
_cell.length_c   1.000
_cell.angle_alpha   90.00
_cell.angle_beta   90.00
_cell.angle_gamma   90.00
#
_symmetry.space_group_name_H-M   'P 1'
#
loop_
_entity.id
_entity.type
_entity.pdbx_description
1 polymer ?
#
loop_
_entity_poly.entity_id
_entity_poly.type
_entity_poly.pdbx_seq_one_letter_code
_entity_poly.pdbx_strand_id
1 'polypeptide(L)' 'MNLILIKTGTNVFAVLADGHTVGTLRRETINRKHMWHATGINGSQGIFQSKRTAAEWLARGIG' A
#
# COMPACT_ATOMS: atom_id res chain seq x y z
N MET A 1 1.01 -14.53 -7.41
CA MET A 1 1.24 -13.08 -7.52
C MET A 1 2.46 -12.69 -6.71
N ASN A 2 3.39 -11.98 -7.31
CA ASN A 2 4.62 -11.57 -6.65
C ASN A 2 4.50 -10.11 -6.21
N LEU A 3 4.41 -9.88 -4.89
CA LEU A 3 4.31 -8.54 -4.34
C LEU A 3 5.67 -8.08 -3.83
N ILE A 4 6.08 -6.89 -4.25
CA ILE A 4 7.31 -6.27 -3.80
C ILE A 4 6.98 -4.89 -3.25
N LEU A 5 7.52 -4.59 -2.06
CA LEU A 5 7.38 -3.29 -1.44
C LEU A 5 8.74 -2.60 -1.45
N ILE A 6 8.81 -1.44 -2.06
CA ILE A 6 10.05 -0.67 -2.17
C ILE A 6 9.90 0.61 -1.35
N LYS A 7 10.78 0.80 -0.38
CA LYS A 7 10.76 2.01 0.44
C LYS A 7 11.23 3.19 -0.41
N THR A 8 10.34 4.17 -0.59
CA THR A 8 10.63 5.35 -1.41
C THR A 8 10.84 6.61 -0.58
N GLY A 9 10.56 6.54 0.72
CA GLY A 9 10.74 7.64 1.64
C GLY A 9 10.49 7.19 3.06
N THR A 10 10.50 8.12 4.02
CA THR A 10 10.21 7.80 5.40
C THR A 10 8.77 7.34 5.51
N ASN A 11 8.56 6.09 5.93
CA ASN A 11 7.23 5.49 6.11
C ASN A 11 6.37 5.48 4.84
N VAL A 12 7.01 5.49 3.67
CA VAL A 12 6.32 5.44 2.38
C VAL A 12 6.92 4.30 1.54
N PHE A 13 6.05 3.48 0.97
CA PHE A 13 6.46 2.35 0.15
C PHE A 13 5.71 2.34 -1.17
N ALA A 14 6.40 2.02 -2.24
CA ALA A 14 5.75 1.70 -3.51
C ALA A 14 5.43 0.21 -3.51
N VAL A 15 4.26 -0.13 -4.03
CA VAL A 15 3.82 -1.53 -4.11
C VAL A 15 3.81 -1.94 -5.57
N LEU A 16 4.52 -3.03 -5.87
CA LEU A 16 4.57 -3.60 -7.21
C LEU A 16 3.98 -5.00 -7.17
N ALA A 17 3.13 -5.31 -8.13
CA ALA A 17 2.59 -6.65 -8.33
C ALA A 17 3.08 -7.14 -9.69
N ASP A 18 3.84 -8.25 -9.68
CA ASP A 18 4.43 -8.83 -10.89
C ASP A 18 5.18 -7.81 -11.74
N GLY A 19 5.95 -6.93 -11.08
CA GLY A 19 6.76 -5.93 -11.74
C GLY A 19 6.06 -4.64 -12.11
N HIS A 20 4.74 -4.51 -11.85
CA HIS A 20 3.97 -3.32 -12.17
C HIS A 20 3.58 -2.57 -10.90
N THR A 21 3.76 -1.26 -10.90
CA THR A 21 3.34 -0.43 -9.77
C THR A 21 1.82 -0.42 -9.68
N VAL A 22 1.29 -0.82 -8.53
CA VAL A 22 -0.16 -0.84 -8.30
C VAL A 22 -0.61 0.24 -7.32
N GLY A 23 0.31 0.85 -6.61
CA GLY A 23 -0.02 1.92 -5.69
C GLY A 23 1.09 2.22 -4.71
N THR A 24 0.75 3.00 -3.68
CA THR A 24 1.69 3.36 -2.62
C THR A 24 1.06 3.11 -1.27
N LEU A 25 1.92 2.89 -0.27
CA LEU A 25 1.52 2.76 1.12
C LEU A 25 2.19 3.86 1.94
N ARG A 26 1.44 4.45 2.84
CA ARG A 26 1.96 5.45 3.76
C ARG A 26 1.58 5.05 5.18
N ARG A 27 2.57 5.04 6.07
CA ARG A 27 2.30 4.78 7.47
C ARG A 27 1.79 6.05 8.13
N GLU A 28 0.63 5.95 8.79
CA GLU A 28 0.04 7.06 9.52
C GLU A 28 -0.31 6.61 10.92
N THR A 29 -0.29 7.56 11.87
CA THR A 29 -0.74 7.32 13.22
C THR A 29 -2.10 7.96 13.38
N ILE A 30 -3.13 7.13 13.62
CA ILE A 30 -4.50 7.57 13.79
C ILE A 30 -4.98 7.08 15.15
N ASN A 31 -5.40 8.00 16.02
CA ASN A 31 -5.86 7.66 17.38
C ASN A 31 -4.85 6.78 18.13
N ARG A 32 -3.55 7.13 18.04
CA ARG A 32 -2.44 6.41 18.68
C ARG A 32 -2.20 5.01 18.12
N LYS A 33 -2.82 4.67 16.99
CA LYS A 33 -2.59 3.40 16.32
C LYS A 33 -1.87 3.62 15.00
N HIS A 34 -0.93 2.73 14.70
CA HIS A 34 -0.24 2.76 13.43
C HIS A 34 -1.10 2.11 12.36
N MET A 35 -1.44 2.89 11.33
CA MET A 35 -2.27 2.42 10.23
C MET A 35 -1.52 2.61 8.92
N TRP A 36 -1.94 1.88 7.90
CA TRP A 36 -1.36 1.98 6.58
C TRP A 36 -2.40 2.55 5.62
N HIS A 37 -2.10 3.72 5.08
CA HIS A 37 -2.95 4.37 4.09
C HIS A 37 -2.49 3.91 2.70
N ALA A 38 -3.37 3.22 1.99
CA ALA A 38 -3.08 2.71 0.65
C ALA A 38 -3.73 3.63 -0.38
N THR A 39 -2.94 3.98 -1.40
CA THR A 39 -3.44 4.78 -2.52
C THR A 39 -3.13 4.03 -3.81
N GLY A 40 -4.15 3.65 -4.55
CA GLY A 40 -3.99 2.95 -5.82
C GLY A 40 -3.70 3.91 -6.97
N ILE A 41 -3.12 3.39 -8.04
CA ILE A 41 -2.85 4.19 -9.24
C ILE A 41 -4.13 4.65 -9.94
N ASN A 42 -5.25 3.99 -9.64
CA ASN A 42 -6.56 4.36 -10.18
C ASN A 42 -7.32 5.36 -9.28
N GLY A 43 -6.68 5.87 -8.24
CA GLY A 43 -7.29 6.81 -7.31
C GLY A 43 -8.00 6.18 -6.12
N SER A 44 -8.04 4.86 -6.03
CA SER A 44 -8.65 4.18 -4.90
C SER A 44 -7.83 4.40 -3.63
N GLN A 45 -8.50 4.55 -2.49
CA GLN A 45 -7.85 4.76 -1.20
C GLN A 45 -8.48 3.86 -0.15
N GLY A 46 -7.65 3.43 0.80
CA GLY A 46 -8.11 2.63 1.92
C GLY A 46 -7.14 2.71 3.08
N ILE A 47 -7.64 2.37 4.27
CA ILE A 47 -6.83 2.38 5.49
C ILE A 47 -6.86 0.98 6.09
N PHE A 48 -5.69 0.46 6.44
CA PHE A 48 -5.53 -0.91 6.92
C PHE A 48 -4.61 -0.95 8.12
N GLN A 49 -4.78 -1.95 8.96
CA GLN A 49 -3.92 -2.14 10.13
C GLN A 49 -2.60 -2.81 9.78
N SER A 50 -2.56 -3.53 8.66
CA SER A 50 -1.41 -4.31 8.24
C SER A 50 -0.89 -3.83 6.89
N LYS A 51 0.43 -3.69 6.79
CA LYS A 51 1.09 -3.34 5.54
C LYS A 51 0.79 -4.38 4.46
N ARG A 52 0.85 -5.65 4.82
CA ARG A 52 0.61 -6.74 3.88
C ARG A 52 -0.82 -6.73 3.36
N THR A 53 -1.79 -6.54 4.24
CA THR A 53 -3.20 -6.47 3.85
C THR A 53 -3.43 -5.32 2.89
N ALA A 54 -2.84 -4.16 3.17
CA ALA A 54 -2.95 -3.00 2.30
C ALA A 54 -2.35 -3.28 0.92
N ALA A 55 -1.18 -3.91 0.87
CA ALA A 55 -0.52 -4.26 -0.39
C ALA A 55 -1.35 -5.24 -1.21
N GLU A 56 -1.92 -6.25 -0.57
CA GLU A 56 -2.76 -7.23 -1.24
C GLU A 56 -4.03 -6.57 -1.79
N TRP A 57 -4.61 -5.66 -1.03
CA TRP A 57 -5.79 -4.92 -1.47
C TRP A 57 -5.49 -4.11 -2.73
N LEU A 58 -4.34 -3.44 -2.77
CA LEU A 58 -3.93 -2.69 -3.96
C LEU A 58 -3.76 -3.60 -5.17
N ALA A 59 -3.15 -4.75 -4.98
CA ALA A 59 -2.92 -5.70 -6.07
C ALA A 59 -4.22 -6.26 -6.62
N ARG A 60 -5.21 -6.50 -5.76
CA ARG A 60 -6.51 -7.02 -6.19
C ARG A 60 -7.36 -5.96 -6.87
N GLY A 61 -7.28 -4.72 -6.40
CA GLY A 61 -8.13 -3.64 -6.91
C GLY A 61 -7.79 -3.21 -8.32
N ILE A 62 -6.62 -3.57 -8.82
CA ILE A 62 -6.13 -3.14 -10.14
C ILE A 62 -6.12 -4.31 -11.12
N GLY A 63 -6.17 -5.52 -10.59
CA GLY A 63 -6.21 -6.70 -11.43
C GLY A 63 -7.56 -6.86 -12.12
#